data_9411d4f18950b9dc515bf38f190f659b
#
_entry.id   9411d4f18950b9dc515bf38f190f659b
#
_cell.length_a   1.000
_cell.length_b   1.000
_cell.length_c   1.000
_cell.angle_alpha   90.00
_cell.angle_beta   90.00
_cell.angle_gamma   90.00
#
_symmetry.space_group_name_H-M   'P 1'
#
loop_
_entity.id
_entity.type
_entity.pdbx_description
1 polymer ?
#
loop_
_entity_poly.entity_id
_entity_poly.type
_entity_poly.pdbx_seq_one_letter_code
_entity_poly.pdbx_strand_id
1 'polypeptide(L)'
;MSPKADDKPNPDTEVSREVWSQISSLVLDNQRRRQVSETLGISFGRARALRRLAKKPMSMGEFAAVMEIDPPNATVVVDDLEKLKLVQRKPHPTDRRAKLVEPTRKGREMARRADEILGTPPPELSALSKKDLETLRRILGEVDPRK
;
A
#
# COMPACT_ATOMS: atom_id res chain seq x y z
N MET A 1 -40.62 10.88 -8.56
CA MET A 1 -39.80 10.90 -9.79
C MET A 1 -39.09 9.55 -9.88
N SER A 2 -39.52 8.65 -10.73
CA SER A 2 -38.85 7.36 -10.91
C SER A 2 -37.50 7.60 -11.57
N PRO A 3 -36.41 7.01 -11.09
CA PRO A 3 -35.13 7.11 -11.76
C PRO A 3 -35.25 6.57 -13.18
N LYS A 4 -34.72 7.32 -14.16
CA LYS A 4 -34.66 6.89 -15.56
C LYS A 4 -33.95 5.53 -15.63
N ALA A 5 -34.37 4.68 -16.57
CA ALA A 5 -33.81 3.33 -16.74
C ALA A 5 -32.29 3.30 -16.94
N ASP A 6 -31.69 4.45 -17.31
CA ASP A 6 -30.24 4.63 -17.51
C ASP A 6 -29.44 4.79 -16.21
N ASP A 7 -30.10 4.90 -15.06
CA ASP A 7 -29.44 5.18 -13.76
C ASP A 7 -29.23 3.92 -12.89
N LYS A 8 -29.53 2.73 -13.44
CA LYS A 8 -29.28 1.48 -12.71
C LYS A 8 -27.83 1.05 -12.89
N PRO A 9 -27.16 0.62 -11.78
CA PRO A 9 -25.81 0.08 -11.87
C PRO A 9 -25.76 -1.07 -12.88
N ASN A 10 -24.98 -0.91 -13.94
CA ASN A 10 -24.71 -1.97 -14.90
C ASN A 10 -23.21 -2.29 -14.84
N PRO A 11 -22.80 -3.41 -14.22
CA PRO A 11 -21.41 -3.72 -14.00
C PRO A 11 -20.61 -4.05 -15.28
N ASP A 12 -21.29 -4.21 -16.41
CA ASP A 12 -20.69 -4.71 -17.64
C ASP A 12 -20.80 -3.74 -18.82
N THR A 13 -20.88 -2.44 -18.55
CA THR A 13 -20.84 -1.44 -19.62
C THR A 13 -19.42 -1.25 -20.15
N GLU A 14 -19.31 -0.91 -21.45
CA GLU A 14 -18.05 -0.51 -22.08
C GLU A 14 -17.37 0.61 -21.28
N VAL A 15 -18.14 1.58 -20.79
CA VAL A 15 -17.66 2.69 -19.95
C VAL A 15 -17.04 2.19 -18.64
N SER A 16 -17.66 1.20 -17.97
CA SER A 16 -17.10 0.62 -16.75
C SER A 16 -15.75 -0.04 -16.99
N ARG A 17 -15.60 -0.73 -18.12
CA ARG A 17 -14.33 -1.35 -18.52
C ARG A 17 -13.27 -0.32 -18.86
N GLU A 18 -13.65 0.74 -19.56
CA GLU A 18 -12.74 1.85 -19.86
C GLU A 18 -12.25 2.54 -18.58
N VAL A 19 -13.16 2.87 -17.66
CA VAL A 19 -12.82 3.48 -16.37
C VAL A 19 -11.89 2.57 -15.58
N TRP A 20 -12.19 1.27 -15.52
CA TRP A 20 -11.32 0.31 -14.84
C TRP A 20 -9.94 0.21 -15.47
N SER A 21 -9.88 0.20 -16.81
CA SER A 21 -8.61 0.21 -17.56
C SER A 21 -7.78 1.45 -17.25
N GLN A 22 -8.40 2.62 -17.22
CA GLN A 22 -7.73 3.88 -16.91
C GLN A 22 -7.20 3.90 -15.47
N ILE A 23 -7.99 3.45 -14.50
CA ILE A 23 -7.56 3.34 -13.10
C ILE A 23 -6.40 2.35 -12.98
N SER A 24 -6.51 1.20 -13.64
CA SER A 24 -5.48 0.16 -13.62
C SER A 24 -4.16 0.67 -14.20
N SER A 25 -4.20 1.34 -15.35
CA SER A 25 -3.01 1.95 -15.95
C SER A 25 -2.40 3.00 -15.03
N LEU A 26 -3.21 3.88 -14.45
CA LEU A 26 -2.75 4.90 -13.52
C LEU A 26 -2.03 4.29 -12.30
N VAL A 27 -2.48 3.14 -11.82
CA VAL A 27 -1.92 2.48 -10.62
C VAL A 27 -0.75 1.55 -10.96
N LEU A 28 -0.89 0.75 -12.02
CA LEU A 28 0.08 -0.30 -12.38
C LEU A 28 1.27 0.24 -13.18
N ASP A 29 1.03 1.17 -14.10
CA ASP A 29 2.05 1.76 -14.97
C ASP A 29 2.77 2.94 -14.30
N ASN A 30 2.32 3.32 -13.13
CA ASN A 30 2.95 4.40 -12.42
C ASN A 30 4.33 3.97 -11.90
N GLN A 31 5.34 4.78 -12.18
CA GLN A 31 6.74 4.49 -11.86
C GLN A 31 7.08 4.62 -10.35
N ARG A 32 6.09 4.81 -9.49
CA ARG A 32 6.29 5.02 -8.04
C ARG A 32 6.95 3.84 -7.35
N ARG A 33 6.58 2.62 -7.73
CA ARG A 33 7.20 1.40 -7.19
C ARG A 33 8.68 1.35 -7.51
N ARG A 34 9.03 1.68 -8.75
CA ARG A 34 10.42 1.76 -9.20
C ARG A 34 11.16 2.88 -8.48
N GLN A 35 10.54 4.06 -8.38
CA GLN A 35 11.11 5.20 -7.66
C GLN A 35 11.39 4.88 -6.18
N VAL A 36 10.49 4.16 -5.50
CA VAL A 36 10.72 3.68 -4.13
C VAL A 36 11.97 2.80 -4.07
N SER A 37 12.07 1.81 -4.95
CA SER A 37 13.21 0.89 -4.96
C SER A 37 14.53 1.60 -5.28
N GLU A 38 14.55 2.48 -6.25
CA GLU A 38 15.73 3.25 -6.64
C GLU A 38 16.18 4.23 -5.55
N THR A 39 15.22 4.91 -4.93
CA THR A 39 15.52 5.91 -3.88
C THR A 39 15.95 5.27 -2.58
N LEU A 40 15.33 4.16 -2.19
CA LEU A 40 15.58 3.54 -0.89
C LEU A 40 16.63 2.42 -0.93
N GLY A 41 17.00 1.93 -2.11
CA GLY A 41 17.96 0.85 -2.27
C GLY A 41 17.47 -0.52 -1.80
N ILE A 42 16.15 -0.70 -1.66
CA ILE A 42 15.50 -1.97 -1.31
C ILE A 42 14.36 -2.26 -2.29
N SER A 43 13.97 -3.53 -2.43
CA SER A 43 12.84 -3.88 -3.28
C SER A 43 11.54 -3.25 -2.79
N PHE A 44 10.60 -3.02 -3.71
CA PHE A 44 9.27 -2.51 -3.34
C PHE A 44 8.54 -3.42 -2.34
N GLY A 45 8.69 -4.73 -2.46
CA GLY A 45 8.11 -5.69 -1.50
C GLY A 45 8.65 -5.50 -0.07
N ARG A 46 9.95 -5.25 0.08
CA ARG A 46 10.58 -4.95 1.37
C ARG A 46 10.18 -3.59 1.92
N ALA A 47 10.08 -2.58 1.05
CA ALA A 47 9.55 -1.27 1.44
C ALA A 47 8.09 -1.38 1.92
N ARG A 48 7.25 -2.16 1.24
CA ARG A 48 5.87 -2.46 1.65
C ARG A 48 5.82 -3.14 3.03
N ALA A 49 6.66 -4.14 3.24
CA ALA A 49 6.78 -4.84 4.52
C ALA A 49 7.15 -3.86 5.65
N LEU A 50 8.15 -3.04 5.43
CA LEU A 50 8.62 -2.05 6.39
C LEU A 50 7.54 -1.02 6.73
N ARG A 51 6.80 -0.55 5.75
CA ARG A 51 5.66 0.36 5.95
C ARG A 51 4.54 -0.26 6.81
N ARG A 52 4.26 -1.56 6.61
CA ARG A 52 3.29 -2.29 7.44
C ARG A 52 3.74 -2.40 8.89
N LEU A 53 4.99 -2.79 9.10
CA LEU A 53 5.59 -2.88 10.43
C LEU A 53 5.69 -1.52 11.13
N ALA A 54 5.93 -0.45 10.39
CA ALA A 54 5.98 0.91 10.95
C ALA A 54 4.62 1.40 11.44
N LYS A 55 3.53 0.93 10.85
CA LYS A 55 2.17 1.23 11.32
C LYS A 55 1.84 0.49 12.62
N LYS A 56 2.22 -0.77 12.71
CA LYS A 56 1.99 -1.62 13.88
C LYS A 56 3.05 -2.71 13.92
N PRO A 57 3.86 -2.81 15.00
CA PRO A 57 4.66 -4.00 15.26
C PRO A 57 3.78 -5.24 15.34
N MET A 58 4.26 -6.37 14.84
CA MET A 58 3.46 -7.59 14.79
C MET A 58 4.31 -8.85 14.90
N SER A 59 3.69 -9.95 15.30
CA SER A 59 4.32 -11.26 15.29
C SER A 59 4.60 -11.74 13.87
N MET A 60 5.46 -12.76 13.72
CA MET A 60 5.74 -13.35 12.40
C MET A 60 4.48 -13.90 11.71
N GLY A 61 3.57 -14.51 12.48
CA GLY A 61 2.30 -15.03 11.97
C GLY A 61 1.37 -13.91 11.48
N GLU A 62 1.22 -12.85 12.25
CA GLU A 62 0.46 -11.65 11.85
C GLU A 62 1.08 -11.00 10.61
N PHE A 63 2.41 -10.90 10.57
CA PHE A 63 3.13 -10.32 9.44
C PHE A 63 2.90 -11.10 8.14
N ALA A 64 3.03 -12.43 8.19
CA ALA A 64 2.76 -13.30 7.04
C ALA A 64 1.31 -13.12 6.52
N ALA A 65 0.32 -13.08 7.42
CA ALA A 65 -1.08 -12.87 7.08
C ALA A 65 -1.33 -11.49 6.45
N VAL A 66 -0.79 -10.42 7.02
CA VAL A 66 -0.95 -9.04 6.51
C VAL A 66 -0.27 -8.85 5.16
N MET A 67 0.86 -9.52 4.94
CA MET A 67 1.57 -9.48 3.67
C MET A 67 1.01 -10.45 2.62
N GLU A 68 0.11 -11.35 3.02
CA GLU A 68 -0.45 -12.40 2.15
C GLU A 68 0.65 -13.30 1.55
N ILE A 69 1.62 -13.67 2.37
CA ILE A 69 2.74 -14.55 2.00
C ILE A 69 2.81 -15.73 2.97
N ASP A 70 3.42 -16.82 2.52
CA ASP A 70 3.64 -17.98 3.37
C ASP A 70 4.70 -17.70 4.48
N PRO A 71 4.69 -18.46 5.58
CA PRO A 71 5.62 -18.28 6.69
C PRO A 71 7.10 -18.35 6.30
N PRO A 72 7.57 -19.26 5.41
CA PRO A 72 8.95 -19.27 4.96
C PRO A 72 9.37 -17.97 4.26
N ASN A 73 8.54 -17.44 3.36
CA ASN A 73 8.78 -16.17 2.68
C ASN A 73 8.76 -14.98 3.66
N ALA A 74 7.85 -14.99 4.63
CA ALA A 74 7.82 -13.99 5.70
C ALA A 74 9.13 -13.95 6.48
N THR A 75 9.69 -15.11 6.81
CA THR A 75 10.98 -15.23 7.48
C THR A 75 12.11 -14.64 6.64
N VAL A 76 12.16 -14.95 5.35
CA VAL A 76 13.17 -14.39 4.42
C VAL A 76 13.10 -12.87 4.38
N VAL A 77 11.90 -12.32 4.24
CA VAL A 77 11.71 -10.85 4.18
C VAL A 77 12.19 -10.18 5.46
N VAL A 78 11.81 -10.72 6.63
CA VAL A 78 12.20 -10.15 7.92
C VAL A 78 13.70 -10.31 8.16
N ASP A 79 14.30 -11.44 7.83
CA ASP A 79 15.73 -11.67 7.94
C ASP A 79 16.53 -10.67 7.09
N ASP A 80 16.11 -10.42 5.87
CA ASP A 80 16.74 -9.43 4.99
C ASP A 80 16.64 -8.01 5.58
N LEU A 81 15.49 -7.64 6.09
CA LEU A 81 15.30 -6.34 6.74
C LEU A 81 16.12 -6.21 8.04
N GLU A 82 16.28 -7.30 8.78
CA GLU A 82 17.09 -7.33 10.00
C GLU A 82 18.58 -7.20 9.67
N LYS A 83 19.08 -7.88 8.63
CA LYS A 83 20.46 -7.72 8.13
C LYS A 83 20.76 -6.28 7.71
N LEU A 84 19.78 -5.59 7.14
CA LEU A 84 19.89 -4.17 6.79
C LEU A 84 19.73 -3.23 8.00
N LYS A 85 19.49 -3.78 9.20
CA LYS A 85 19.21 -3.03 10.43
C LYS A 85 17.98 -2.12 10.34
N LEU A 86 16.99 -2.53 9.56
CA LEU A 86 15.74 -1.81 9.37
C LEU A 86 14.64 -2.29 10.31
N VAL A 87 14.73 -3.54 10.76
CA VAL A 87 13.83 -4.13 11.75
C VAL A 87 14.63 -4.87 12.81
N GLN A 88 13.97 -5.14 13.93
CA GLN A 88 14.48 -5.96 15.04
C GLN A 88 13.37 -6.85 15.58
N ARG A 89 13.75 -8.00 16.12
CA ARG A 89 12.84 -8.89 16.84
C ARG A 89 12.98 -8.62 18.33
N LYS A 90 11.85 -8.44 19.01
CA LYS A 90 11.78 -8.29 20.47
C LYS A 90 10.86 -9.35 21.07
N PRO A 91 11.02 -9.70 22.36
CA PRO A 91 10.07 -10.55 23.06
C PRO A 91 8.65 -9.96 22.94
N HIS A 92 7.65 -10.81 22.69
CA HIS A 92 6.26 -10.37 22.70
C HIS A 92 5.85 -10.01 24.15
N PRO A 93 5.11 -8.90 24.39
CA PRO A 93 4.78 -8.43 25.74
C PRO A 93 3.98 -9.42 26.57
N THR A 94 3.14 -10.26 25.92
CA THR A 94 2.19 -11.16 26.60
C THR A 94 2.38 -12.63 26.23
N ASP A 95 3.13 -12.97 25.19
CA ASP A 95 3.40 -14.34 24.75
C ASP A 95 4.89 -14.61 24.69
N ARG A 96 5.40 -15.37 25.67
CA ARG A 96 6.82 -15.72 25.77
C ARG A 96 7.33 -16.58 24.61
N ARG A 97 6.44 -17.24 23.86
CA ARG A 97 6.77 -18.10 22.72
C ARG A 97 6.89 -17.32 21.41
N ALA A 98 6.30 -16.14 21.35
CA ALA A 98 6.30 -15.30 20.16
C ALA A 98 7.33 -14.17 20.27
N LYS A 99 7.80 -13.70 19.13
CA LYS A 99 8.59 -12.48 19.02
C LYS A 99 7.81 -11.45 18.23
N LEU A 100 8.00 -10.19 18.60
CA LEU A 100 7.43 -9.05 17.93
C LEU A 100 8.48 -8.48 16.95
N VAL A 101 8.09 -8.31 15.71
CA VAL A 101 8.92 -7.62 14.71
C VAL A 101 8.53 -6.15 14.70
N GLU A 102 9.48 -5.28 14.87
CA GLU A 102 9.28 -3.84 14.83
C GLU A 102 10.38 -3.14 14.03
N PRO A 103 10.10 -2.00 13.40
CA PRO A 103 11.12 -1.22 12.71
C PRO A 103 12.06 -0.56 13.72
N THR A 104 13.33 -0.46 13.34
CA THR A 104 14.31 0.39 14.01
C THR A 104 14.04 1.87 13.69
N ARG A 105 14.76 2.79 14.31
CA ARG A 105 14.70 4.21 13.92
C ARG A 105 15.00 4.41 12.44
N LYS A 106 16.03 3.74 11.92
CA LYS A 106 16.37 3.75 10.49
C LYS A 106 15.25 3.19 9.63
N GLY A 107 14.62 2.11 10.08
CA GLY A 107 13.47 1.50 9.39
C GLY A 107 12.27 2.41 9.35
N ARG A 108 11.93 3.09 10.43
CA ARG A 108 10.83 4.07 10.49
C ARG A 108 11.07 5.24 9.54
N GLU A 109 12.29 5.77 9.49
CA GLU A 109 12.63 6.85 8.58
C GLU A 109 12.52 6.41 7.12
N MET A 110 12.97 5.20 6.79
CA MET A 110 12.84 4.65 5.45
C MET A 110 11.37 4.41 5.06
N ALA A 111 10.54 3.92 5.98
CA ALA A 111 9.10 3.76 5.77
C ALA A 111 8.42 5.12 5.50
N ARG A 112 8.78 6.14 6.24
CA ARG A 112 8.28 7.52 6.04
C ARG A 112 8.64 8.05 4.64
N ARG A 113 9.87 7.84 4.19
CA ARG A 113 10.30 8.23 2.84
C ARG A 113 9.54 7.47 1.76
N ALA A 114 9.28 6.18 1.97
CA ALA A 114 8.44 5.40 1.06
C ALA A 114 7.02 5.96 1.00
N ASP A 115 6.44 6.32 2.14
CA ASP A 115 5.10 6.92 2.20
C ASP A 115 5.04 8.27 1.48
N GLU A 116 6.07 9.09 1.59
CA GLU A 116 6.16 10.37 0.86
C GLU A 116 6.19 10.17 -0.66
N ILE A 117 7.00 9.23 -1.15
CA ILE A 117 7.08 8.92 -2.58
C ILE A 117 5.73 8.40 -3.09
N LEU A 118 5.12 7.46 -2.37
CA LEU A 118 3.87 6.84 -2.78
C LEU A 118 2.67 7.78 -2.63
N GLY A 119 2.70 8.67 -1.66
CA GLY A 119 1.65 9.64 -1.38
C GLY A 119 1.69 10.88 -2.28
N THR A 120 2.77 11.11 -3.01
CA THR A 120 2.86 12.21 -3.97
C THR A 120 2.02 11.90 -5.21
N PRO A 121 1.01 12.69 -5.55
CA PRO A 121 0.18 12.42 -6.72
C PRO A 121 1.00 12.54 -8.02
N PRO A 122 0.65 11.77 -9.08
CA PRO A 122 1.27 11.94 -10.38
C PRO A 122 0.94 13.34 -10.95
N PRO A 123 1.84 13.93 -11.76
CA PRO A 123 1.65 15.27 -12.32
C PRO A 123 0.33 15.42 -13.09
N GLU A 124 -0.09 14.39 -13.81
CA GLU A 124 -1.32 14.36 -14.60
C GLU A 124 -2.56 14.54 -13.69
N LEU A 125 -2.57 13.91 -12.53
CA LEU A 125 -3.64 14.07 -11.55
C LEU A 125 -3.59 15.47 -10.92
N SER A 126 -2.40 15.97 -10.61
CA SER A 126 -2.21 17.29 -10.02
C SER A 126 -2.56 18.44 -10.98
N ALA A 127 -2.58 18.19 -12.28
CA ALA A 127 -2.95 19.16 -13.31
C ALA A 127 -4.46 19.36 -13.45
N LEU A 128 -5.28 18.49 -12.86
CA LEU A 128 -6.73 18.63 -12.88
C LEU A 128 -7.21 19.87 -12.11
N SER A 129 -8.34 20.44 -12.55
CA SER A 129 -8.98 21.54 -11.83
C SER A 129 -9.39 21.10 -10.42
N LYS A 130 -9.48 22.03 -9.47
CA LYS A 130 -9.98 21.76 -8.12
C LYS A 130 -11.35 21.09 -8.15
N LYS A 131 -12.25 21.55 -9.01
CA LYS A 131 -13.60 21.00 -9.19
C LYS A 131 -13.57 19.54 -9.62
N ASP A 132 -12.71 19.20 -10.59
CA ASP A 132 -12.58 17.83 -11.08
C ASP A 132 -11.96 16.91 -10.03
N LEU A 133 -10.97 17.38 -9.30
CA LEU A 133 -10.37 16.64 -8.18
C LEU A 133 -11.39 16.36 -7.06
N GLU A 134 -12.23 17.33 -6.73
CA GLU A 134 -13.31 17.15 -5.73
C GLU A 134 -14.36 16.15 -6.21
N THR A 135 -14.72 16.21 -7.49
CA THR A 135 -15.64 15.24 -8.12
C THR A 135 -15.05 13.83 -8.11
N LEU A 136 -13.80 13.69 -8.52
CA LEU A 136 -13.09 12.42 -8.53
C LEU A 136 -12.98 11.84 -7.12
N ARG A 137 -12.64 12.67 -6.12
CA ARG A 137 -12.59 12.26 -4.71
C ARG A 137 -13.93 11.72 -4.23
N ARG A 138 -15.02 12.38 -4.57
CA ARG A 138 -16.37 11.93 -4.19
C ARG A 138 -16.68 10.57 -4.82
N ILE A 139 -16.47 10.42 -6.13
CA ILE A 139 -16.75 9.18 -6.85
C ILE A 139 -15.89 8.02 -6.33
N LEU A 140 -14.58 8.23 -6.20
CA LEU A 140 -13.69 7.21 -5.66
C LEU A 140 -14.03 6.83 -4.21
N GLY A 141 -14.55 7.78 -3.44
CA GLY A 141 -15.05 7.50 -2.09
C GLY A 141 -16.28 6.60 -2.04
N GLU A 142 -17.08 6.55 -3.09
CA GLU A 142 -18.26 5.65 -3.20
C GLU A 142 -17.85 4.20 -3.53
N VAL A 143 -16.74 4.01 -4.24
CA VAL A 143 -16.24 2.69 -4.65
C VAL A 143 -15.11 2.15 -3.77
N ASP A 144 -14.74 2.86 -2.69
CA ASP A 144 -13.67 2.42 -1.79
C ASP A 144 -14.10 1.18 -0.99
N PRO A 145 -13.46 0.02 -1.21
CA PRO A 145 -13.83 -1.23 -0.54
C PRO A 145 -13.51 -1.25 0.97
N ARG A 146 -12.87 -0.20 1.49
CA ARG A 146 -12.51 -0.09 2.92
C ARG A 146 -13.59 0.59 3.77
N LYS A 147 -14.72 0.94 3.18
CA LYS A 147 -15.89 1.51 3.85
C LYS A 147 -16.82 0.45 4.37
#